data_f49c06dd6d95dd37fba0d7d3e2db0ed8
#
_entry.id   f49c06dd6d95dd37fba0d7d3e2db0ed8
#
_cell.length_a   1.000
_cell.length_b   1.000
_cell.length_c   1.000
_cell.angle_alpha   90.00
_cell.angle_beta   90.00
_cell.angle_gamma   90.00
#
_symmetry.space_group_name_H-M   'P 1'
#
loop_
_entity.id
_entity.type
_entity.pdbx_description
1 polymer ?
#
loop_
_entity_poly.entity_id
_entity_poly.type
_entity_poly.pdbx_seq_one_letter_code
_entity_poly.pdbx_strand_id
1 'polypeptide(L)'
;QGSNGKWWYRHTDGTCTKSDWELIDGSWYYFDADGWMMTGWVQVKGKWYYLLPNGVMAVNTWVESVYYVGSDGAMLTNKMTPDGYIVNSEGKWDGREPWVKRLQIALKDAGYNPGTIDGVAGSNTLAACPTLKSGSKGTLVTLLQERLYYFFGLAISGGIDGDFGTGTKNAVISFQKNCGLSADGIVGTNTWRKLLSL
;
A
#
# COMPACT_ATOMS: atom_id res chain seq x y z
N GLN A 1 34.47 13.89 0.57
CA GLN A 1 33.75 14.89 -0.21
C GLN A 1 34.67 15.41 -1.29
N GLY A 2 34.16 15.54 -2.53
CA GLY A 2 34.92 16.12 -3.62
C GLY A 2 35.01 17.65 -3.53
N SER A 3 35.87 18.24 -4.33
CA SER A 3 36.03 19.72 -4.43
C SER A 3 34.78 20.44 -4.94
N ASN A 4 33.82 19.68 -5.56
CA ASN A 4 32.52 20.14 -6.03
C ASN A 4 31.41 20.07 -4.98
N GLY A 5 31.74 19.69 -3.72
CA GLY A 5 30.79 19.53 -2.64
C GLY A 5 30.02 18.19 -2.64
N LYS A 6 30.18 17.37 -3.67
CA LYS A 6 29.51 16.08 -3.77
C LYS A 6 30.22 15.01 -2.95
N TRP A 7 29.49 14.00 -2.52
CA TRP A 7 30.01 12.85 -1.79
C TRP A 7 30.20 11.65 -2.72
N TRP A 8 31.23 10.84 -2.40
CA TRP A 8 31.55 9.57 -3.03
C TRP A 8 32.02 8.58 -1.95
N TYR A 9 31.88 7.28 -2.23
CA TYR A 9 32.31 6.23 -1.32
C TYR A 9 33.51 5.51 -1.91
N ARG A 10 34.56 5.33 -1.09
CA ARG A 10 35.79 4.65 -1.50
C ARG A 10 35.97 3.39 -0.68
N HIS A 11 36.06 2.27 -1.37
CA HIS A 11 36.37 0.98 -0.78
C HIS A 11 37.82 0.89 -0.28
N THR A 12 38.11 -0.10 0.56
CA THR A 12 39.46 -0.34 1.10
C THR A 12 40.47 -0.71 0.02
N ASP A 13 40.04 -1.28 -1.10
CA ASP A 13 40.86 -1.58 -2.29
C ASP A 13 41.10 -0.37 -3.19
N GLY A 14 40.54 0.78 -2.84
CA GLY A 14 40.69 2.04 -3.56
C GLY A 14 39.65 2.26 -4.69
N THR A 15 38.77 1.32 -4.97
CA THR A 15 37.68 1.48 -5.95
C THR A 15 36.54 2.34 -5.40
N CYS A 16 35.62 2.76 -6.27
CA CYS A 16 34.42 3.51 -5.88
C CYS A 16 33.20 2.86 -6.54
N THR A 17 32.06 2.84 -5.83
CA THR A 17 30.77 2.40 -6.38
C THR A 17 30.30 3.35 -7.46
N LYS A 18 29.84 2.81 -8.59
CA LYS A 18 29.29 3.55 -9.73
C LYS A 18 28.07 2.86 -10.31
N SER A 19 27.04 3.64 -10.65
CA SER A 19 25.76 3.17 -11.19
C SER A 19 25.14 2.03 -10.37
N ASP A 20 25.34 2.05 -9.05
CA ASP A 20 24.88 0.96 -8.18
C ASP A 20 24.58 1.43 -6.75
N TRP A 21 23.97 0.53 -6.00
CA TRP A 21 23.68 0.67 -4.58
C TRP A 21 24.90 0.30 -3.72
N GLU A 22 25.04 0.98 -2.61
CA GLU A 22 26.03 0.67 -1.57
C GLU A 22 25.39 0.66 -0.19
N LEU A 23 25.65 -0.37 0.60
CA LEU A 23 25.23 -0.44 2.00
C LEU A 23 26.35 0.08 2.89
N ILE A 24 26.16 1.25 3.48
CA ILE A 24 27.13 1.91 4.35
C ILE A 24 26.50 2.09 5.73
N ASP A 25 27.10 1.52 6.76
CA ASP A 25 26.65 1.60 8.16
C ASP A 25 25.14 1.29 8.32
N GLY A 26 24.66 0.25 7.62
CA GLY A 26 23.25 -0.20 7.67
C GLY A 26 22.27 0.64 6.88
N SER A 27 22.73 1.63 6.11
CA SER A 27 21.90 2.48 5.25
C SER A 27 22.26 2.31 3.78
N TRP A 28 21.24 2.30 2.90
CA TRP A 28 21.45 2.20 1.46
C TRP A 28 21.63 3.58 0.83
N TYR A 29 22.63 3.67 -0.05
CA TYR A 29 22.96 4.85 -0.88
C TYR A 29 23.04 4.42 -2.33
N TYR A 30 22.76 5.34 -3.26
CA TYR A 30 22.92 5.09 -4.69
C TYR A 30 23.94 6.09 -5.27
N PHE A 31 24.83 5.58 -6.12
CA PHE A 31 25.87 6.37 -6.78
C PHE A 31 25.63 6.40 -8.28
N ASP A 32 25.82 7.56 -8.90
CA ASP A 32 25.67 7.73 -10.34
C ASP A 32 26.85 7.10 -11.14
N ALA A 33 26.84 7.27 -12.47
CA ALA A 33 27.87 6.72 -13.36
C ALA A 33 29.28 7.28 -13.10
N ASP A 34 29.36 8.48 -12.55
CA ASP A 34 30.63 9.13 -12.17
C ASP A 34 31.06 8.74 -10.75
N GLY A 35 30.20 8.06 -9.99
CA GLY A 35 30.46 7.64 -8.62
C GLY A 35 30.04 8.68 -7.58
N TRP A 36 29.21 9.68 -7.93
CA TRP A 36 28.69 10.65 -6.98
C TRP A 36 27.42 10.17 -6.31
N MET A 37 27.34 10.36 -5.00
CA MET A 37 26.15 10.05 -4.21
C MET A 37 24.95 10.84 -4.72
N MET A 38 23.86 10.13 -4.99
CA MET A 38 22.60 10.70 -5.44
C MET A 38 21.73 11.15 -4.26
N THR A 39 20.85 12.12 -4.51
CA THR A 39 19.76 12.55 -3.61
C THR A 39 18.50 12.80 -4.44
N GLY A 40 17.31 12.78 -3.80
CA GLY A 40 16.05 12.91 -4.50
C GLY A 40 15.64 11.63 -5.23
N TRP A 41 14.76 11.75 -6.22
CA TRP A 41 14.24 10.62 -6.96
C TRP A 41 15.27 10.02 -7.91
N VAL A 42 15.38 8.68 -7.90
CA VAL A 42 16.23 7.91 -8.81
C VAL A 42 15.47 6.70 -9.32
N GLN A 43 15.60 6.41 -10.62
CA GLN A 43 15.02 5.21 -11.21
C GLN A 43 16.09 4.14 -11.42
N VAL A 44 15.91 2.97 -10.80
CA VAL A 44 16.84 1.85 -10.92
C VAL A 44 16.06 0.61 -11.34
N LYS A 45 16.45 0.00 -12.46
CA LYS A 45 15.80 -1.21 -13.02
C LYS A 45 14.26 -1.09 -13.11
N GLY A 46 13.77 0.09 -13.53
CA GLY A 46 12.35 0.38 -13.72
C GLY A 46 11.55 0.71 -12.45
N LYS A 47 12.16 0.67 -11.27
CA LYS A 47 11.55 1.09 -10.01
C LYS A 47 12.06 2.47 -9.58
N TRP A 48 11.19 3.28 -8.96
CA TRP A 48 11.56 4.58 -8.38
C TRP A 48 11.90 4.44 -6.91
N TYR A 49 12.96 5.11 -6.49
CA TYR A 49 13.45 5.21 -5.11
C TYR A 49 13.69 6.67 -4.75
N TYR A 50 13.63 7.00 -3.49
CA TYR A 50 13.93 8.35 -3.02
C TYR A 50 15.10 8.35 -2.04
N LEU A 51 16.12 9.15 -2.36
CA LEU A 51 17.29 9.38 -1.51
C LEU A 51 17.06 10.67 -0.74
N LEU A 52 17.14 10.61 0.58
CA LEU A 52 17.05 11.78 1.46
C LEU A 52 18.17 12.79 1.16
N PRO A 53 18.10 14.03 1.65
CA PRO A 53 19.17 15.02 1.45
C PRO A 53 20.55 14.58 1.93
N ASN A 54 20.63 13.65 2.89
CA ASN A 54 21.86 13.03 3.35
C ASN A 54 22.29 11.80 2.53
N GLY A 55 21.57 11.48 1.44
CA GLY A 55 21.82 10.35 0.55
C GLY A 55 21.23 9.03 0.97
N VAL A 56 20.68 8.88 2.18
CA VAL A 56 20.09 7.63 2.67
C VAL A 56 18.79 7.34 1.91
N MET A 57 18.61 6.09 1.48
CA MET A 57 17.37 5.63 0.85
C MET A 57 16.21 5.67 1.84
N ALA A 58 15.14 6.37 1.48
CA ALA A 58 13.91 6.40 2.25
C ALA A 58 13.18 5.05 2.18
N VAL A 59 12.64 4.58 3.30
CA VAL A 59 11.85 3.34 3.39
C VAL A 59 10.63 3.54 4.29
N ASN A 60 9.53 2.83 3.99
CA ASN A 60 8.30 2.84 4.80
C ASN A 60 7.81 4.25 5.14
N THR A 61 7.86 5.18 4.21
CA THR A 61 7.51 6.58 4.47
C THR A 61 6.88 7.27 3.27
N TRP A 62 6.15 8.34 3.55
CA TRP A 62 5.67 9.28 2.56
C TRP A 62 6.77 10.23 2.09
N VAL A 63 6.84 10.44 0.80
CA VAL A 63 7.74 11.41 0.14
C VAL A 63 6.87 12.50 -0.48
N GLU A 64 7.25 13.77 -0.24
CA GLU A 64 6.52 14.95 -0.74
C GLU A 64 5.01 14.94 -0.40
N SER A 65 4.61 14.19 0.64
CA SER A 65 3.21 13.98 1.06
C SER A 65 2.27 13.40 -0.03
N VAL A 66 2.83 12.84 -1.10
CA VAL A 66 2.09 12.35 -2.27
C VAL A 66 2.46 10.92 -2.63
N TYR A 67 3.75 10.56 -2.49
CA TYR A 67 4.28 9.25 -2.87
C TYR A 67 4.63 8.43 -1.63
N TYR A 68 4.43 7.13 -1.66
CA TYR A 68 4.86 6.25 -0.59
C TYR A 68 5.94 5.28 -1.08
N VAL A 69 7.05 5.19 -0.34
CA VAL A 69 8.09 4.18 -0.58
C VAL A 69 7.97 3.05 0.44
N GLY A 70 8.02 1.82 -0.03
CA GLY A 70 7.83 0.61 0.79
C GLY A 70 9.05 0.21 1.60
N SER A 71 8.99 -0.98 2.19
CA SER A 71 10.09 -1.54 3.00
C SER A 71 11.34 -1.87 2.19
N ASP A 72 11.20 -2.08 0.87
CA ASP A 72 12.30 -2.26 -0.07
C ASP A 72 12.81 -0.93 -0.67
N GLY A 73 12.29 0.22 -0.19
CA GLY A 73 12.58 1.56 -0.70
C GLY A 73 11.91 1.90 -2.02
N ALA A 74 11.29 0.94 -2.70
CA ALA A 74 10.63 1.19 -3.98
C ALA A 74 9.31 1.95 -3.78
N MET A 75 9.04 2.91 -4.67
CA MET A 75 7.78 3.63 -4.71
C MET A 75 6.63 2.68 -5.03
N LEU A 76 5.58 2.72 -4.22
CA LEU A 76 4.36 1.94 -4.46
C LEU A 76 3.56 2.53 -5.62
N THR A 77 2.98 1.66 -6.43
CA THR A 77 2.04 2.02 -7.51
C THR A 77 0.86 1.06 -7.51
N ASN A 78 -0.35 1.55 -7.76
CA ASN A 78 -1.59 0.77 -7.75
C ASN A 78 -1.74 -0.09 -6.49
N LYS A 79 -1.41 0.48 -5.32
CA LYS A 79 -1.45 -0.24 -4.05
C LYS A 79 -2.06 0.60 -2.94
N MET A 80 -2.53 -0.08 -1.92
CA MET A 80 -2.83 0.53 -0.62
C MET A 80 -1.57 0.55 0.22
N THR A 81 -1.29 1.68 0.85
CA THR A 81 -0.18 1.86 1.80
C THR A 81 -0.52 1.19 3.15
N PRO A 82 0.45 0.90 4.02
CA PRO A 82 0.18 0.30 5.33
C PRO A 82 -0.78 1.12 6.22
N ASP A 83 -0.81 2.44 6.05
CA ASP A 83 -1.71 3.37 6.75
C ASP A 83 -3.06 3.55 6.04
N GLY A 84 -3.34 2.78 4.97
CA GLY A 84 -4.67 2.64 4.36
C GLY A 84 -4.99 3.63 3.25
N TYR A 85 -4.00 4.43 2.79
CA TYR A 85 -4.17 5.29 1.62
C TYR A 85 -3.97 4.50 0.32
N ILE A 86 -4.57 4.96 -0.77
CA ILE A 86 -4.42 4.35 -2.09
C ILE A 86 -3.52 5.25 -2.95
N VAL A 87 -2.49 4.64 -3.56
CA VAL A 87 -1.68 5.29 -4.59
C VAL A 87 -2.02 4.72 -5.97
N ASN A 88 -2.11 5.59 -6.95
CA ASN A 88 -2.47 5.28 -8.34
C ASN A 88 -1.32 4.64 -9.14
N SER A 89 -1.49 4.45 -10.45
CA SER A 89 -0.46 3.90 -11.34
C SER A 89 0.81 4.75 -11.45
N GLU A 90 0.71 6.05 -11.15
CA GLU A 90 1.85 6.98 -11.10
C GLU A 90 2.51 7.02 -9.71
N GLY A 91 2.02 6.24 -8.75
CA GLY A 91 2.48 6.24 -7.36
C GLY A 91 1.93 7.39 -6.51
N LYS A 92 1.04 8.22 -7.05
CA LYS A 92 0.45 9.36 -6.33
C LYS A 92 -0.72 8.92 -5.47
N TRP A 93 -0.79 9.46 -4.25
CA TRP A 93 -1.99 9.36 -3.42
C TRP A 93 -3.23 9.83 -4.19
N ASP A 94 -4.31 9.07 -4.10
CA ASP A 94 -5.57 9.32 -4.80
C ASP A 94 -6.46 10.40 -4.16
N GLY A 95 -6.00 11.02 -3.06
CA GLY A 95 -6.71 12.07 -2.35
C GLY A 95 -7.80 11.57 -1.40
N ARG A 96 -7.99 10.25 -1.24
CA ARG A 96 -9.03 9.69 -0.38
C ARG A 96 -8.53 9.45 1.04
N GLU A 97 -9.48 9.49 1.98
CA GLU A 97 -9.23 9.13 3.38
C GLU A 97 -8.77 7.66 3.53
N PRO A 98 -8.03 7.31 4.58
CA PRO A 98 -7.65 5.94 4.87
C PRO A 98 -8.83 4.97 4.82
N TRP A 99 -8.59 3.76 4.33
CA TRP A 99 -9.65 2.80 4.00
C TRP A 99 -10.60 2.50 5.18
N VAL A 100 -10.08 2.31 6.40
CA VAL A 100 -10.93 2.01 7.58
C VAL A 100 -11.84 3.18 7.90
N LYS A 101 -11.35 4.42 7.81
CA LYS A 101 -12.18 5.63 8.06
C LYS A 101 -13.28 5.75 7.01
N ARG A 102 -12.96 5.50 5.75
CA ARG A 102 -13.96 5.45 4.65
C ARG A 102 -15.00 4.35 4.89
N LEU A 103 -14.58 3.17 5.38
CA LEU A 103 -15.50 2.09 5.74
C LEU A 103 -16.43 2.52 6.88
N GLN A 104 -15.91 3.13 7.93
CA GLN A 104 -16.73 3.63 9.06
C GLN A 104 -17.75 4.68 8.59
N ILE A 105 -17.35 5.60 7.71
CA ILE A 105 -18.27 6.59 7.10
C ILE A 105 -19.36 5.86 6.30
N ALA A 106 -18.98 4.95 5.40
CA ALA A 106 -19.92 4.22 4.56
C ALA A 106 -20.90 3.33 5.37
N LEU A 107 -20.44 2.73 6.47
CA LEU A 107 -21.29 1.99 7.40
C LEU A 107 -22.32 2.92 8.04
N LYS A 108 -21.89 4.09 8.53
CA LYS A 108 -22.79 5.09 9.13
C LYS A 108 -23.82 5.59 8.12
N ASP A 109 -23.39 5.91 6.89
CA ASP A 109 -24.28 6.38 5.82
C ASP A 109 -25.29 5.29 5.40
N ALA A 110 -24.92 4.02 5.53
CA ALA A 110 -25.81 2.89 5.31
C ALA A 110 -26.72 2.56 6.51
N GLY A 111 -26.70 3.35 7.59
CA GLY A 111 -27.55 3.20 8.78
C GLY A 111 -27.01 2.26 9.84
N TYR A 112 -25.78 1.78 9.71
CA TYR A 112 -25.10 0.98 10.74
C TYR A 112 -24.39 1.86 11.77
N ASN A 113 -24.05 1.32 12.94
CA ASN A 113 -23.32 2.03 13.98
C ASN A 113 -21.88 1.50 14.14
N PRO A 114 -20.89 2.04 13.41
CA PRO A 114 -19.50 1.59 13.50
C PRO A 114 -18.76 2.09 14.75
N GLY A 115 -19.41 2.88 15.62
CA GLY A 115 -18.78 3.61 16.70
C GLY A 115 -18.15 4.93 16.22
N THR A 116 -17.01 5.30 16.79
CA THR A 116 -16.26 6.52 16.43
C THR A 116 -15.67 6.37 15.02
N ILE A 117 -15.74 7.43 14.22
CA ILE A 117 -15.12 7.48 12.88
C ILE A 117 -13.68 8.02 13.05
N ASP A 118 -12.78 7.14 13.43
CA ASP A 118 -11.39 7.46 13.78
C ASP A 118 -10.34 6.79 12.86
N GLY A 119 -10.80 5.90 11.96
CA GLY A 119 -9.91 5.12 11.09
C GLY A 119 -9.29 3.91 11.79
N VAL A 120 -9.70 3.59 13.03
CA VAL A 120 -9.22 2.43 13.78
C VAL A 120 -10.29 1.33 13.75
N ALA A 121 -9.94 0.15 13.22
CA ALA A 121 -10.84 -0.99 13.23
C ALA A 121 -10.93 -1.57 14.65
N GLY A 122 -12.14 -1.63 15.19
CA GLY A 122 -12.43 -2.19 16.50
C GLY A 122 -13.67 -3.07 16.49
N SER A 123 -14.07 -3.53 17.68
CA SER A 123 -15.26 -4.40 17.86
C SER A 123 -16.55 -3.77 17.31
N ASN A 124 -16.74 -2.46 17.51
CA ASN A 124 -17.92 -1.74 17.01
C ASN A 124 -17.93 -1.66 15.48
N THR A 125 -16.78 -1.37 14.86
CA THR A 125 -16.62 -1.38 13.39
C THR A 125 -16.93 -2.76 12.83
N LEU A 126 -16.37 -3.82 13.44
CA LEU A 126 -16.62 -5.20 13.02
C LEU A 126 -18.10 -5.58 13.17
N ALA A 127 -18.73 -5.24 14.29
CA ALA A 127 -20.14 -5.55 14.55
C ALA A 127 -21.09 -4.81 13.59
N ALA A 128 -20.69 -3.63 13.11
CA ALA A 128 -21.46 -2.84 12.15
C ALA A 128 -21.36 -3.36 10.71
N CYS A 129 -20.35 -4.18 10.38
CA CYS A 129 -20.15 -4.67 9.01
C CYS A 129 -21.25 -5.66 8.60
N PRO A 130 -22.04 -5.38 7.55
CA PRO A 130 -23.09 -6.27 7.08
C PRO A 130 -22.50 -7.47 6.34
N THR A 131 -23.31 -8.50 6.17
CA THR A 131 -22.97 -9.60 5.26
C THR A 131 -23.06 -9.12 3.81
N LEU A 132 -21.95 -9.24 3.05
CA LEU A 132 -21.92 -9.01 1.62
C LEU A 132 -21.79 -10.33 0.86
N LYS A 133 -22.54 -10.45 -0.24
CA LYS A 133 -22.59 -11.65 -1.08
C LYS A 133 -23.01 -11.30 -2.51
N SER A 134 -23.01 -12.27 -3.41
CA SER A 134 -23.46 -12.06 -4.79
C SER A 134 -24.81 -11.32 -4.83
N GLY A 135 -24.85 -10.24 -5.61
CA GLY A 135 -25.99 -9.32 -5.72
C GLY A 135 -25.95 -8.12 -4.77
N SER A 136 -25.06 -8.07 -3.76
CA SER A 136 -24.82 -6.87 -2.98
C SER A 136 -24.22 -5.77 -3.85
N LYS A 137 -24.58 -4.50 -3.60
CA LYS A 137 -24.13 -3.34 -4.40
C LYS A 137 -23.80 -2.13 -3.54
N GLY A 138 -23.07 -1.17 -4.11
CA GLY A 138 -22.80 0.15 -3.54
C GLY A 138 -21.45 0.29 -2.84
N THR A 139 -21.31 1.38 -2.08
CA THR A 139 -20.04 1.83 -1.51
C THR A 139 -19.33 0.77 -0.66
N LEU A 140 -20.07 -0.03 0.12
CA LEU A 140 -19.48 -1.09 0.95
C LEU A 140 -18.85 -2.20 0.08
N VAL A 141 -19.44 -2.49 -1.09
CA VAL A 141 -18.87 -3.45 -2.05
C VAL A 141 -17.65 -2.84 -2.73
N THR A 142 -17.71 -1.56 -3.12
CA THR A 142 -16.53 -0.84 -3.67
C THR A 142 -15.35 -0.91 -2.69
N LEU A 143 -15.58 -0.63 -1.40
CA LEU A 143 -14.54 -0.67 -0.38
C LEU A 143 -14.01 -2.08 -0.15
N LEU A 144 -14.86 -3.11 -0.20
CA LEU A 144 -14.43 -4.51 -0.17
C LEU A 144 -13.52 -4.83 -1.37
N GLN A 145 -13.93 -4.45 -2.58
CA GLN A 145 -13.14 -4.66 -3.81
C GLN A 145 -11.79 -3.96 -3.73
N GLU A 146 -11.75 -2.70 -3.29
CA GLU A 146 -10.51 -1.94 -3.07
C GLU A 146 -9.58 -2.68 -2.08
N ARG A 147 -10.12 -3.16 -0.96
CA ARG A 147 -9.33 -3.89 0.05
C ARG A 147 -8.74 -5.18 -0.51
N LEU A 148 -9.54 -5.97 -1.23
CA LEU A 148 -9.09 -7.21 -1.87
C LEU A 148 -8.03 -6.94 -2.93
N TYR A 149 -8.22 -5.93 -3.77
CA TYR A 149 -7.35 -5.62 -4.89
C TYR A 149 -6.05 -4.94 -4.43
N TYR A 150 -6.14 -3.80 -3.74
CA TYR A 150 -4.96 -2.99 -3.42
C TYR A 150 -4.15 -3.53 -2.24
N PHE A 151 -4.82 -4.06 -1.21
CA PHE A 151 -4.13 -4.53 -0.01
C PHE A 151 -3.71 -6.00 -0.10
N PHE A 152 -4.62 -6.86 -0.55
CA PHE A 152 -4.35 -8.30 -0.64
C PHE A 152 -3.86 -8.76 -2.02
N GLY A 153 -3.79 -7.88 -3.01
CA GLY A 153 -3.27 -8.18 -4.35
C GLY A 153 -4.14 -9.15 -5.15
N LEU A 154 -5.43 -9.27 -4.83
CA LEU A 154 -6.34 -10.21 -5.47
C LEU A 154 -7.02 -9.57 -6.69
N ALA A 155 -6.82 -10.13 -7.87
CA ALA A 155 -7.47 -9.66 -9.08
C ALA A 155 -8.98 -9.85 -9.03
N ILE A 156 -9.73 -8.81 -9.44
CA ILE A 156 -11.20 -8.84 -9.54
C ILE A 156 -11.58 -8.70 -11.01
N SER A 157 -12.12 -9.76 -11.59
CA SER A 157 -12.66 -9.71 -12.94
C SER A 157 -13.88 -8.77 -12.96
N GLY A 158 -13.86 -7.76 -13.83
CA GLY A 158 -14.84 -6.67 -13.85
C GLY A 158 -14.38 -5.40 -13.14
N GLY A 159 -13.30 -5.45 -12.36
CA GLY A 159 -12.72 -4.28 -11.68
C GLY A 159 -13.40 -3.91 -10.36
N ILE A 160 -13.16 -2.67 -9.93
CA ILE A 160 -13.75 -2.08 -8.72
C ILE A 160 -14.97 -1.26 -9.18
N ASP A 161 -16.13 -1.90 -9.25
CA ASP A 161 -17.37 -1.34 -9.82
C ASP A 161 -18.51 -1.16 -8.80
N GLY A 162 -18.32 -1.64 -7.58
CA GLY A 162 -19.34 -1.60 -6.53
C GLY A 162 -20.43 -2.68 -6.68
N ASP A 163 -20.26 -3.65 -7.59
CA ASP A 163 -21.16 -4.78 -7.78
C ASP A 163 -20.50 -6.08 -7.28
N PHE A 164 -21.16 -6.79 -6.37
CA PHE A 164 -20.70 -8.09 -5.91
C PHE A 164 -21.07 -9.17 -6.93
N GLY A 165 -20.41 -9.13 -8.09
CA GLY A 165 -20.54 -10.10 -9.17
C GLY A 165 -19.66 -11.33 -8.95
N THR A 166 -19.54 -12.15 -10.01
CA THR A 166 -18.71 -13.37 -10.02
C THR A 166 -17.24 -13.07 -9.75
N GLY A 167 -16.70 -11.96 -10.30
CA GLY A 167 -15.31 -11.55 -10.08
C GLY A 167 -15.02 -11.26 -8.61
N THR A 168 -15.88 -10.48 -7.95
CA THR A 168 -15.79 -10.19 -6.52
C THR A 168 -15.91 -11.46 -5.69
N LYS A 169 -16.89 -12.34 -6.01
CA LYS A 169 -17.05 -13.62 -5.32
C LYS A 169 -15.79 -14.47 -5.39
N ASN A 170 -15.18 -14.59 -6.55
CA ASN A 170 -13.96 -15.39 -6.74
C ASN A 170 -12.78 -14.81 -5.95
N ALA A 171 -12.64 -13.48 -5.91
CA ALA A 171 -11.63 -12.81 -5.10
C ALA A 171 -11.86 -13.06 -3.59
N VAL A 172 -13.11 -13.01 -3.12
CA VAL A 172 -13.47 -13.37 -1.72
C VAL A 172 -13.13 -14.82 -1.41
N ILE A 173 -13.44 -15.77 -2.28
CA ILE A 173 -13.10 -17.20 -2.12
C ILE A 173 -11.58 -17.36 -2.01
N SER A 174 -10.81 -16.70 -2.87
CA SER A 174 -9.34 -16.73 -2.83
C SER A 174 -8.81 -16.16 -1.52
N PHE A 175 -9.35 -15.02 -1.08
CA PHE A 175 -9.01 -14.40 0.20
C PHE A 175 -9.29 -15.35 1.39
N GLN A 176 -10.49 -15.93 1.42
CA GLN A 176 -10.90 -16.86 2.47
C GLN A 176 -9.96 -18.07 2.55
N LYS A 177 -9.60 -18.67 1.41
CA LYS A 177 -8.63 -19.78 1.35
C LYS A 177 -7.26 -19.35 1.91
N ASN A 178 -6.76 -18.19 1.49
CA ASN A 178 -5.47 -17.66 1.97
C ASN A 178 -5.46 -17.40 3.49
N CYS A 179 -6.63 -17.09 4.06
CA CYS A 179 -6.80 -16.85 5.50
C CYS A 179 -7.20 -18.09 6.31
N GLY A 180 -7.32 -19.27 5.67
CA GLY A 180 -7.76 -20.51 6.33
C GLY A 180 -9.23 -20.50 6.78
N LEU A 181 -10.07 -19.70 6.10
CA LEU A 181 -11.50 -19.63 6.35
C LEU A 181 -12.28 -20.57 5.43
N SER A 182 -13.54 -20.85 5.77
CA SER A 182 -14.49 -21.49 4.85
C SER A 182 -14.66 -20.65 3.59
N ALA A 183 -14.36 -21.20 2.43
CA ALA A 183 -14.31 -20.49 1.15
C ALA A 183 -15.67 -20.50 0.44
N ASP A 184 -16.68 -19.89 1.07
CA ASP A 184 -18.07 -19.83 0.60
C ASP A 184 -18.37 -18.64 -0.32
N GLY A 185 -17.45 -17.68 -0.39
CA GLY A 185 -17.61 -16.45 -1.17
C GLY A 185 -18.59 -15.46 -0.55
N ILE A 186 -18.87 -15.59 0.76
CA ILE A 186 -19.72 -14.68 1.53
C ILE A 186 -18.86 -13.93 2.55
N VAL A 187 -18.96 -12.61 2.57
CA VAL A 187 -18.24 -11.76 3.51
C VAL A 187 -19.09 -11.59 4.77
N GLY A 188 -19.02 -12.59 5.65
CA GLY A 188 -19.59 -12.54 7.00
C GLY A 188 -18.59 -12.05 8.05
N THR A 189 -18.95 -12.10 9.33
CA THR A 189 -18.14 -11.58 10.45
C THR A 189 -16.70 -12.11 10.46
N ASN A 190 -16.48 -13.41 10.22
CA ASN A 190 -15.13 -13.98 10.23
C ASN A 190 -14.28 -13.46 9.06
N THR A 191 -14.89 -13.27 7.89
CA THR A 191 -14.23 -12.69 6.72
C THR A 191 -13.90 -11.22 6.97
N TRP A 192 -14.86 -10.45 7.50
CA TRP A 192 -14.62 -9.05 7.89
C TRP A 192 -13.51 -8.90 8.93
N ARG A 193 -13.47 -9.79 9.94
CA ARG A 193 -12.40 -9.81 10.94
C ARG A 193 -11.02 -9.88 10.30
N LYS A 194 -10.84 -10.75 9.30
CA LYS A 194 -9.58 -10.89 8.56
C LYS A 194 -9.29 -9.69 7.65
N LEU A 195 -10.32 -9.14 7.00
CA LEU A 195 -10.19 -7.92 6.18
C LEU A 195 -9.77 -6.70 7.02
N LEU A 196 -10.21 -6.63 8.27
CA LEU A 196 -9.91 -5.56 9.25
C LEU A 196 -8.60 -5.82 10.01
N SER A 197 -7.95 -6.96 9.82
CA SER A 197 -6.73 -7.38 10.55
C SER A 197 -6.94 -7.50 12.07
N LEU A 198 -8.12 -8.03 12.49
CA LEU A 198 -8.53 -8.25 13.88
C LEU A 198 -8.43 -9.72 14.29
#